data_a670115db406e83b5c073b4ea0f5b351
#
_entry.id   a670115db406e83b5c073b4ea0f5b351
#
_cell.length_a   1.000
_cell.length_b   1.000
_cell.length_c   1.000
_cell.angle_alpha   90.00
_cell.angle_beta   90.00
_cell.angle_gamma   90.00
#
_symmetry.space_group_name_H-M   'P 1'
#
loop_
_entity.id
_entity.type
_entity.pdbx_description
1 polymer ?
#
loop_
_entity_poly.entity_id
_entity_poly.type
_entity_poly.pdbx_seq_one_letter_code
_entity_poly.pdbx_strand_id
1 'polypeptide(L)'
;MRDISRRALDTAVQRGASYADVRVVRRAEESINVKSGRVEGVSFGESEGFGVRVVVDGAWGFASSSALTAQEADRVAAEAVRIARASATAMRERVELDERPPAHGRFETPVSEDPFALPIDRKIADLLAADERMNSVKGVGFTEARYNAQREWKDFAASDGSETEQVITHTGAAIEANSISGNEMQRRAYPDAGGGYNAAGYEYVRSLDLLGRAEEVASESVELLGAPQCPPGRTTLVIHPSQLYLQVHESCGHPIELDRVFGTEASYAGTSFLTTDKLRDGFQYGSELVNIVADATAAGGMGTFGWDDEGVAAQAVPIVTEGRFVGYLTSRETAPRIGRSSGGAMRADGWNRIPLIRMTNVNLLPQPGMTFADIVADTDDGLLLMYNRSWSIDDRRLNFQFATEMAREIKGGKVGPLLKNPTYTGITYEFWRSCDAIADASDWVMLGTPNCGKGEPGQIAHVGHGVSGARFRNVQVGVGKW
;
A
#
# COMPACT_ATOMS: atom_id res chain seq x y z
N MET A 1 -5.65 17.67 -23.10
CA MET A 1 -4.67 16.62 -22.80
C MET A 1 -4.55 15.61 -23.93
N ARG A 2 -5.65 15.14 -24.53
CA ARG A 2 -5.63 14.19 -25.67
C ARG A 2 -4.78 14.60 -26.87
N ASP A 3 -4.73 15.90 -27.23
CA ASP A 3 -3.94 16.37 -28.37
C ASP A 3 -2.43 16.20 -28.14
N ILE A 4 -1.98 16.37 -26.89
CA ILE A 4 -0.57 16.14 -26.50
C ILE A 4 -0.23 14.65 -26.62
N SER A 5 -1.10 13.76 -26.09
CA SER A 5 -0.88 12.32 -26.18
C SER A 5 -0.82 11.82 -27.61
N ARG A 6 -1.78 12.21 -28.47
CA ARG A 6 -1.80 11.83 -29.90
C ARG A 6 -0.56 12.32 -30.63
N ARG A 7 -0.18 13.58 -30.41
CA ARG A 7 1.01 14.19 -31.05
C ARG A 7 2.27 13.42 -30.65
N ALA A 8 2.45 13.10 -29.39
CA ALA A 8 3.62 12.35 -28.92
C ALA A 8 3.65 10.92 -29.47
N LEU A 9 2.50 10.22 -29.52
CA LEU A 9 2.38 8.89 -30.12
C LEU A 9 2.73 8.91 -31.59
N ASP A 10 2.17 9.84 -32.39
CA ASP A 10 2.43 9.98 -33.79
C ASP A 10 3.93 10.19 -34.07
N THR A 11 4.56 11.06 -33.27
CA THR A 11 6.00 11.33 -33.38
C THR A 11 6.84 10.10 -33.02
N ALA A 12 6.50 9.37 -31.97
CA ALA A 12 7.20 8.16 -31.57
C ALA A 12 7.13 7.07 -32.65
N VAL A 13 5.92 6.80 -33.17
CA VAL A 13 5.69 5.80 -34.23
C VAL A 13 6.42 6.18 -35.54
N GLN A 14 6.31 7.45 -35.97
CA GLN A 14 7.03 7.94 -37.16
C GLN A 14 8.56 7.81 -37.03
N ARG A 15 9.09 7.84 -35.81
CA ARG A 15 10.52 7.64 -35.51
C ARG A 15 10.92 6.19 -35.30
N GLY A 16 10.00 5.23 -35.50
CA GLY A 16 10.28 3.80 -35.51
C GLY A 16 10.05 3.08 -34.19
N ALA A 17 9.24 3.64 -33.27
CA ALA A 17 8.77 2.90 -32.10
C ALA A 17 7.83 1.77 -32.55
N SER A 18 8.10 0.55 -32.11
CA SER A 18 7.20 -0.61 -32.28
C SER A 18 6.02 -0.59 -31.32
N TYR A 19 6.18 0.08 -30.17
CA TYR A 19 5.16 0.39 -29.18
C TYR A 19 5.46 1.75 -28.56
N ALA A 20 4.42 2.50 -28.25
CA ALA A 20 4.51 3.74 -27.49
C ALA A 20 3.29 3.90 -26.60
N ASP A 21 3.48 4.45 -25.40
CA ASP A 21 2.42 4.94 -24.54
C ASP A 21 2.74 6.33 -23.99
N VAL A 22 1.68 7.07 -23.67
CA VAL A 22 1.75 8.41 -23.11
C VAL A 22 0.78 8.53 -21.95
N ARG A 23 1.28 9.05 -20.85
CA ARG A 23 0.47 9.41 -19.69
C ARG A 23 0.56 10.92 -19.48
N VAL A 24 -0.57 11.60 -19.49
CA VAL A 24 -0.69 12.99 -19.04
C VAL A 24 -1.31 12.96 -17.66
N VAL A 25 -0.61 13.50 -16.67
CA VAL A 25 -1.05 13.44 -15.27
C VAL A 25 -1.05 14.85 -14.70
N ARG A 26 -2.16 15.19 -14.04
CA ARG A 26 -2.25 16.32 -13.11
C ARG A 26 -2.55 15.77 -11.72
N ARG A 27 -1.89 16.31 -10.70
CA ARG A 27 -2.11 15.93 -9.31
C ARG A 27 -2.31 17.17 -8.46
N ALA A 28 -3.27 17.12 -7.54
CA ALA A 28 -3.47 18.08 -6.48
C ALA A 28 -3.35 17.38 -5.13
N GLU A 29 -2.67 18.00 -4.19
CA GLU A 29 -2.39 17.47 -2.85
C GLU A 29 -2.69 18.53 -1.80
N GLU A 30 -3.26 18.11 -0.68
CA GLU A 30 -3.47 18.95 0.49
C GLU A 30 -3.04 18.20 1.75
N SER A 31 -2.31 18.86 2.64
CA SER A 31 -1.98 18.30 3.95
C SER A 31 -2.12 19.34 5.05
N ILE A 32 -2.54 18.88 6.23
CA ILE A 32 -2.67 19.68 7.46
C ILE A 32 -2.05 18.88 8.59
N ASN A 33 -1.16 19.52 9.36
CA ASN A 33 -0.54 18.95 10.54
C ASN A 33 -0.81 19.88 11.74
N VAL A 34 -1.31 19.28 12.81
CA VAL A 34 -1.55 19.93 14.12
C VAL A 34 -0.68 19.23 15.15
N LYS A 35 -0.09 19.98 16.05
CA LYS A 35 0.74 19.45 17.14
C LYS A 35 0.54 20.27 18.41
N SER A 36 0.17 19.59 19.49
CA SER A 36 0.03 20.17 20.84
C SER A 36 -0.76 21.49 20.84
N GLY A 37 -1.96 21.48 20.26
CA GLY A 37 -2.89 22.61 20.19
C GLY A 37 -2.55 23.67 19.14
N ARG A 38 -1.61 23.42 18.22
CA ARG A 38 -1.17 24.41 17.22
C ARG A 38 -1.14 23.81 15.82
N VAL A 39 -1.57 24.58 14.83
CA VAL A 39 -1.34 24.26 13.43
C VAL A 39 0.15 24.41 13.15
N GLU A 40 0.81 23.30 12.86
CA GLU A 40 2.26 23.27 12.57
C GLU A 40 2.55 23.49 11.09
N GLY A 41 1.66 22.99 10.23
CA GLY A 41 1.80 23.16 8.81
C GLY A 41 0.49 22.93 8.04
N VAL A 42 0.34 23.71 6.98
CA VAL A 42 -0.68 23.53 5.95
C VAL A 42 0.03 23.62 4.62
N SER A 43 -0.16 22.64 3.76
CA SER A 43 0.40 22.68 2.41
C SER A 43 -0.65 22.33 1.37
N PHE A 44 -0.53 22.97 0.22
CA PHE A 44 -1.24 22.66 -1.00
C PHE A 44 -0.22 22.60 -2.14
N GLY A 45 -0.28 21.54 -2.92
CA GLY A 45 0.62 21.31 -4.04
C GLY A 45 -0.14 20.92 -5.30
N GLU A 46 0.32 21.41 -6.45
CA GLU A 46 -0.12 20.94 -7.75
C GLU A 46 1.08 20.55 -8.61
N SER A 47 0.94 19.49 -9.38
CA SER A 47 1.91 19.10 -10.42
C SER A 47 1.17 18.67 -11.67
N GLU A 48 1.72 18.99 -12.84
CA GLU A 48 1.17 18.61 -14.15
C GLU A 48 2.30 18.33 -15.13
N GLY A 49 2.10 17.35 -16.00
CA GLY A 49 3.04 17.02 -17.05
C GLY A 49 2.66 15.75 -17.79
N PHE A 50 3.57 15.29 -18.64
CA PHE A 50 3.40 14.04 -19.37
C PHE A 50 4.69 13.24 -19.47
N GLY A 51 4.54 11.92 -19.56
CA GLY A 51 5.63 10.98 -19.83
C GLY A 51 5.33 10.16 -21.07
N VAL A 52 6.35 9.96 -21.90
CA VAL A 52 6.32 9.12 -23.10
C VAL A 52 7.25 7.94 -22.90
N ARG A 53 6.69 6.71 -23.00
CA ARG A 53 7.44 5.47 -22.96
C ARG A 53 7.35 4.78 -24.32
N VAL A 54 8.46 4.25 -24.81
CA VAL A 54 8.53 3.63 -26.14
C VAL A 54 9.35 2.34 -26.10
N VAL A 55 9.03 1.41 -27.00
CA VAL A 55 9.91 0.28 -27.37
C VAL A 55 10.48 0.52 -28.75
N VAL A 56 11.81 0.56 -28.86
CA VAL A 56 12.54 0.64 -30.13
C VAL A 56 13.66 -0.39 -30.13
N ASP A 57 13.77 -1.15 -31.20
CA ASP A 57 14.78 -2.22 -31.37
C ASP A 57 14.75 -3.27 -30.21
N GLY A 58 13.59 -3.40 -29.52
CA GLY A 58 13.38 -4.31 -28.41
C GLY A 58 13.84 -3.77 -27.04
N ALA A 59 14.11 -2.47 -26.90
CA ALA A 59 14.48 -1.86 -25.64
C ALA A 59 13.56 -0.69 -25.28
N TRP A 60 13.37 -0.48 -23.97
CA TRP A 60 12.62 0.64 -23.42
C TRP A 60 13.37 1.97 -23.50
N GLY A 61 12.65 3.03 -23.80
CA GLY A 61 13.06 4.41 -23.58
C GLY A 61 11.92 5.21 -22.94
N PHE A 62 12.29 6.16 -22.09
CA PHE A 62 11.36 7.03 -21.40
C PHE A 62 11.89 8.46 -21.35
N ALA A 63 11.01 9.42 -21.59
CA ALA A 63 11.27 10.84 -21.37
C ALA A 63 9.97 11.54 -20.93
N SER A 64 10.10 12.69 -20.28
CA SER A 64 8.95 13.40 -19.71
C SER A 64 9.17 14.92 -19.70
N SER A 65 8.07 15.68 -19.56
CA SER A 65 8.11 17.13 -19.42
C SER A 65 6.86 17.65 -18.70
N SER A 66 7.01 18.76 -17.99
CA SER A 66 5.90 19.54 -17.43
C SER A 66 5.28 20.54 -18.42
N ALA A 67 5.89 20.77 -19.58
CA ALA A 67 5.40 21.72 -20.56
C ALA A 67 4.44 21.05 -21.57
N LEU A 68 3.14 21.28 -21.41
CA LEU A 68 2.08 20.68 -22.25
C LEU A 68 1.90 21.43 -23.58
N THR A 69 2.91 21.40 -24.45
CA THR A 69 2.88 22.02 -25.79
C THR A 69 3.14 20.98 -26.88
N ALA A 70 2.62 21.21 -28.10
CA ALA A 70 2.84 20.33 -29.24
C ALA A 70 4.34 20.18 -29.59
N GLN A 71 5.11 21.26 -29.49
CA GLN A 71 6.56 21.23 -29.75
C GLN A 71 7.28 20.36 -28.72
N GLU A 72 6.87 20.47 -27.45
CA GLU A 72 7.46 19.68 -26.37
C GLU A 72 7.08 18.20 -26.47
N ALA A 73 5.84 17.88 -26.90
CA ALA A 73 5.42 16.51 -27.18
C ALA A 73 6.32 15.85 -28.24
N ASP A 74 6.62 16.56 -29.34
CA ASP A 74 7.55 16.08 -30.37
C ASP A 74 8.98 15.87 -29.82
N ARG A 75 9.48 16.81 -29.01
CA ARG A 75 10.83 16.74 -28.44
C ARG A 75 10.94 15.56 -27.46
N VAL A 76 9.98 15.39 -26.55
CA VAL A 76 9.98 14.32 -25.54
C VAL A 76 9.85 12.95 -26.20
N ALA A 77 8.95 12.79 -27.18
CA ALA A 77 8.82 11.55 -27.95
C ALA A 77 10.11 11.18 -28.70
N ALA A 78 10.74 12.17 -29.33
CA ALA A 78 12.03 11.97 -30.01
C ALA A 78 13.14 11.58 -29.05
N GLU A 79 13.16 12.17 -27.85
CA GLU A 79 14.13 11.85 -26.80
C GLU A 79 13.92 10.44 -26.25
N ALA A 80 12.67 10.03 -25.98
CA ALA A 80 12.34 8.66 -25.56
C ALA A 80 12.84 7.64 -26.58
N VAL A 81 12.61 7.88 -27.88
CA VAL A 81 13.13 7.02 -28.99
C VAL A 81 14.65 6.97 -28.99
N ARG A 82 15.34 8.12 -28.81
CA ARG A 82 16.79 8.17 -28.72
C ARG A 82 17.35 7.35 -27.56
N ILE A 83 16.70 7.45 -26.40
CA ILE A 83 17.05 6.67 -25.20
C ILE A 83 16.85 5.18 -25.45
N ALA A 84 15.71 4.77 -26.04
CA ALA A 84 15.45 3.37 -26.37
C ALA A 84 16.52 2.77 -27.28
N ARG A 85 16.92 3.48 -28.35
CA ARG A 85 18.01 3.03 -29.24
C ARG A 85 19.35 2.89 -28.51
N ALA A 86 19.67 3.82 -27.63
CA ALA A 86 20.87 3.72 -26.82
C ALA A 86 20.80 2.51 -25.86
N SER A 87 19.65 2.28 -25.21
CA SER A 87 19.42 1.14 -24.34
C SER A 87 19.52 -0.19 -25.08
N ALA A 88 19.07 -0.25 -26.32
CA ALA A 88 19.16 -1.44 -27.20
C ALA A 88 20.60 -1.94 -27.39
N THR A 89 21.59 -1.06 -27.32
CA THR A 89 23.02 -1.44 -27.46
C THR A 89 23.56 -2.20 -26.26
N ALA A 90 22.90 -2.11 -25.11
CA ALA A 90 23.32 -2.73 -23.84
C ALA A 90 22.29 -3.70 -23.27
N MET A 91 21.15 -3.91 -23.94
CA MET A 91 20.11 -4.81 -23.43
C MET A 91 20.59 -6.26 -23.41
N ARG A 92 20.11 -7.00 -22.40
CA ARG A 92 20.36 -8.44 -22.25
C ARG A 92 19.24 -9.29 -22.84
N GLU A 93 18.01 -8.81 -22.73
CA GLU A 93 16.80 -9.48 -23.20
C GLU A 93 15.93 -8.45 -23.95
N ARG A 94 15.28 -8.89 -25.01
CA ARG A 94 14.35 -8.02 -25.76
C ARG A 94 13.04 -7.88 -24.99
N VAL A 95 12.47 -6.69 -25.04
CA VAL A 95 11.12 -6.43 -24.55
C VAL A 95 10.11 -7.08 -25.48
N GLU A 96 9.31 -7.98 -24.93
CA GLU A 96 8.15 -8.58 -25.59
C GLU A 96 6.92 -8.28 -24.72
N LEU A 97 5.89 -7.70 -25.31
CA LEU A 97 4.69 -7.29 -24.60
C LEU A 97 3.55 -8.28 -24.83
N ASP A 98 2.84 -8.61 -23.77
CA ASP A 98 1.57 -9.32 -23.81
C ASP A 98 0.58 -8.57 -24.73
N GLU A 99 0.08 -9.25 -25.77
CA GLU A 99 -0.89 -8.70 -26.71
C GLU A 99 -2.29 -8.66 -26.07
N ARG A 100 -3.03 -7.57 -26.30
CA ARG A 100 -4.35 -7.39 -25.76
C ARG A 100 -5.20 -6.43 -26.59
N PRO A 101 -6.53 -6.50 -26.48
CA PRO A 101 -7.41 -5.51 -27.08
C PRO A 101 -7.14 -4.13 -26.53
N PRO A 102 -7.30 -3.05 -27.35
CA PRO A 102 -7.22 -1.68 -26.87
C PRO A 102 -8.21 -1.40 -25.72
N ALA A 103 -7.74 -0.67 -24.71
CA ALA A 103 -8.54 -0.27 -23.57
C ALA A 103 -9.21 1.09 -23.81
N HIS A 104 -10.50 1.20 -23.51
CA HIS A 104 -11.25 2.45 -23.62
C HIS A 104 -12.17 2.64 -22.41
N GLY A 105 -12.22 3.85 -21.89
CA GLY A 105 -13.18 4.17 -20.84
C GLY A 105 -12.75 5.26 -19.89
N ARG A 106 -13.60 5.46 -18.89
CA ARG A 106 -13.36 6.40 -17.78
C ARG A 106 -13.59 5.70 -16.45
N PHE A 107 -12.71 5.96 -15.51
CA PHE A 107 -12.85 5.55 -14.12
C PHE A 107 -12.77 6.77 -13.21
N GLU A 108 -13.57 6.75 -12.15
CA GLU A 108 -13.53 7.80 -11.13
C GLU A 108 -13.77 7.17 -9.75
N THR A 109 -12.94 7.54 -8.77
CA THR A 109 -13.15 7.15 -7.37
C THR A 109 -14.51 7.70 -6.90
N PRO A 110 -15.39 6.86 -6.34
CA PRO A 110 -16.62 7.36 -5.71
C PRO A 110 -16.30 8.31 -4.56
N VAL A 111 -16.80 9.54 -4.63
CA VAL A 111 -16.59 10.59 -3.62
C VAL A 111 -17.95 11.21 -3.31
N SER A 112 -18.38 11.13 -2.06
CA SER A 112 -19.64 11.77 -1.62
C SER A 112 -19.43 13.16 -1.03
N GLU A 113 -18.24 13.43 -0.45
CA GLU A 113 -17.85 14.75 0.07
C GLU A 113 -16.48 15.14 -0.49
N ASP A 114 -16.47 16.07 -1.45
CA ASP A 114 -15.23 16.49 -2.13
C ASP A 114 -14.21 17.09 -1.13
N PRO A 115 -13.04 16.45 -0.94
CA PRO A 115 -12.05 16.91 0.03
C PRO A 115 -11.45 18.28 -0.34
N PHE A 116 -11.42 18.66 -1.62
CA PHE A 116 -10.87 19.93 -2.08
C PHE A 116 -11.91 21.07 -2.11
N ALA A 117 -13.21 20.74 -2.04
CA ALA A 117 -14.29 21.73 -1.95
C ALA A 117 -14.60 22.10 -0.49
N LEU A 118 -14.24 21.29 0.48
CA LEU A 118 -14.45 21.57 1.90
C LEU A 118 -13.50 22.70 2.36
N PRO A 119 -14.01 23.76 3.04
CA PRO A 119 -13.17 24.82 3.56
C PRO A 119 -12.08 24.32 4.50
N ILE A 120 -10.85 24.80 4.30
CA ILE A 120 -9.68 24.38 5.07
C ILE A 120 -9.83 24.62 6.57
N ASP A 121 -10.47 25.75 6.95
CA ASP A 121 -10.73 26.11 8.35
C ASP A 121 -11.55 25.06 9.08
N ARG A 122 -12.47 24.39 8.38
CA ARG A 122 -13.26 23.31 8.94
C ARG A 122 -12.40 22.09 9.25
N LYS A 123 -11.53 21.70 8.33
CA LYS A 123 -10.60 20.57 8.51
C LYS A 123 -9.62 20.82 9.67
N ILE A 124 -9.10 22.06 9.73
CA ILE A 124 -8.23 22.51 10.85
C ILE A 124 -8.99 22.44 12.17
N ALA A 125 -10.25 22.89 12.22
CA ALA A 125 -11.04 22.86 13.44
C ALA A 125 -11.30 21.41 13.92
N ASP A 126 -11.61 20.49 13.01
CA ASP A 126 -11.83 19.08 13.33
C ASP A 126 -10.55 18.43 13.91
N LEU A 127 -9.37 18.73 13.35
CA LEU A 127 -8.07 18.24 13.85
C LEU A 127 -7.68 18.86 15.20
N LEU A 128 -7.86 20.17 15.36
CA LEU A 128 -7.58 20.86 16.63
C LEU A 128 -8.46 20.34 17.75
N ALA A 129 -9.74 20.08 17.50
CA ALA A 129 -10.64 19.52 18.51
C ALA A 129 -10.18 18.15 19.01
N ALA A 130 -9.73 17.27 18.10
CA ALA A 130 -9.20 15.97 18.46
C ALA A 130 -7.87 16.10 19.23
N ASP A 131 -6.99 16.99 18.78
CA ASP A 131 -5.69 17.25 19.42
C ASP A 131 -5.86 17.83 20.85
N GLU A 132 -6.74 18.82 21.04
CA GLU A 132 -7.08 19.38 22.36
C GLU A 132 -7.64 18.33 23.29
N ARG A 133 -8.50 17.41 22.80
CA ARG A 133 -9.04 16.32 23.58
C ARG A 133 -7.94 15.39 24.08
N MET A 134 -6.99 15.03 23.23
CA MET A 134 -5.82 14.22 23.63
C MET A 134 -4.95 14.98 24.66
N ASN A 135 -4.66 16.26 24.42
CA ASN A 135 -3.85 17.08 25.33
C ASN A 135 -4.48 17.27 26.72
N SER A 136 -5.81 17.15 26.85
CA SER A 136 -6.50 17.28 28.13
C SER A 136 -6.25 16.08 29.07
N VAL A 137 -5.74 14.95 28.55
CA VAL A 137 -5.45 13.76 29.35
C VAL A 137 -4.14 13.94 30.11
N LYS A 138 -4.21 13.87 31.44
CA LYS A 138 -3.05 14.04 32.32
C LYS A 138 -2.00 12.96 32.09
N GLY A 139 -0.76 13.36 31.83
CA GLY A 139 0.37 12.45 31.59
C GLY A 139 0.78 12.34 30.13
N VAL A 140 -0.01 12.90 29.21
CA VAL A 140 0.39 13.06 27.81
C VAL A 140 1.50 14.11 27.72
N GLY A 141 2.55 13.81 26.95
CA GLY A 141 3.68 14.71 26.72
C GLY A 141 3.48 15.63 25.52
N PHE A 142 3.04 15.07 24.39
CA PHE A 142 2.67 15.83 23.18
C PHE A 142 1.72 15.00 22.30
N THR A 143 1.00 15.72 21.43
CA THR A 143 0.00 15.12 20.54
C THR A 143 0.19 15.58 19.12
N GLU A 144 -0.26 14.78 18.16
CA GLU A 144 -0.28 15.14 16.75
C GLU A 144 -1.62 14.72 16.12
N ALA A 145 -2.13 15.57 15.22
CA ALA A 145 -3.25 15.22 14.36
C ALA A 145 -2.92 15.63 12.93
N ARG A 146 -3.20 14.77 11.96
CA ARG A 146 -2.87 15.01 10.55
C ARG A 146 -4.00 14.62 9.62
N TYR A 147 -4.05 15.33 8.50
CA TYR A 147 -4.95 15.08 7.39
C TYR A 147 -4.18 15.19 6.09
N ASN A 148 -4.51 14.33 5.13
CA ASN A 148 -3.99 14.38 3.77
C ASN A 148 -5.10 14.06 2.77
N ALA A 149 -5.08 14.74 1.62
CA ALA A 149 -5.86 14.40 0.46
C ALA A 149 -4.99 14.49 -0.79
N GLN A 150 -5.24 13.60 -1.74
CA GLN A 150 -4.64 13.62 -3.07
C GLN A 150 -5.70 13.35 -4.10
N ARG A 151 -5.67 14.10 -5.22
CA ARG A 151 -6.47 13.80 -6.42
C ARG A 151 -5.57 13.79 -7.63
N GLU A 152 -5.63 12.69 -8.38
CA GLU A 152 -4.90 12.52 -9.62
C GLU A 152 -5.88 12.42 -10.79
N TRP A 153 -5.68 13.25 -11.80
CA TRP A 153 -6.30 13.14 -13.11
C TRP A 153 -5.27 12.56 -14.06
N LYS A 154 -5.60 11.47 -14.72
CA LYS A 154 -4.71 10.75 -15.63
C LYS A 154 -5.41 10.44 -16.94
N ASP A 155 -4.80 10.89 -18.03
CA ASP A 155 -5.11 10.43 -19.38
C ASP A 155 -4.01 9.48 -19.83
N PHE A 156 -4.38 8.31 -20.29
CA PHE A 156 -3.49 7.32 -20.89
C PHE A 156 -3.87 7.10 -22.35
N ALA A 157 -2.88 7.05 -23.22
CA ALA A 157 -3.03 6.64 -24.62
C ALA A 157 -1.85 5.78 -25.05
N ALA A 158 -2.08 4.80 -25.94
CA ALA A 158 -1.03 3.93 -26.48
C ALA A 158 -1.19 3.70 -27.98
N SER A 159 -0.08 3.32 -28.63
CA SER A 159 -0.02 3.06 -30.07
C SER A 159 -0.84 1.83 -30.51
N ASP A 160 -1.28 1.00 -29.58
CA ASP A 160 -2.22 -0.11 -29.82
C ASP A 160 -3.68 0.35 -29.92
N GLY A 161 -3.95 1.66 -29.78
CA GLY A 161 -5.27 2.27 -29.86
C GLY A 161 -5.94 2.49 -28.52
N SER A 162 -5.31 2.14 -27.39
CA SER A 162 -5.88 2.36 -26.06
C SER A 162 -5.99 3.84 -25.75
N GLU A 163 -7.14 4.26 -25.17
CA GLU A 163 -7.39 5.62 -24.64
C GLU A 163 -8.26 5.50 -23.37
N THR A 164 -7.72 5.86 -22.19
CA THR A 164 -8.46 5.84 -20.92
C THR A 164 -8.29 7.13 -20.13
N GLU A 165 -9.30 7.47 -19.34
CA GLU A 165 -9.30 8.61 -18.40
C GLU A 165 -9.57 8.11 -17.00
N GLN A 166 -8.83 8.62 -16.00
CA GLN A 166 -9.05 8.27 -14.62
C GLN A 166 -8.97 9.48 -13.71
N VAL A 167 -9.88 9.55 -12.73
CA VAL A 167 -9.81 10.50 -11.61
C VAL A 167 -9.77 9.71 -10.32
N ILE A 168 -8.62 9.70 -9.66
CA ILE A 168 -8.39 8.94 -8.44
C ILE A 168 -8.24 9.90 -7.28
N THR A 169 -9.09 9.73 -6.26
CA THR A 169 -9.07 10.55 -5.04
C THR A 169 -8.78 9.67 -3.84
N HIS A 170 -7.81 10.06 -3.04
CA HIS A 170 -7.44 9.43 -1.78
C HIS A 170 -7.53 10.45 -0.65
N THR A 171 -8.04 10.03 0.49
CA THR A 171 -8.02 10.83 1.72
C THR A 171 -7.60 10.00 2.90
N GLY A 172 -7.09 10.67 3.92
CA GLY A 172 -6.77 10.01 5.17
C GLY A 172 -6.47 10.98 6.28
N ALA A 173 -6.52 10.45 7.50
CA ALA A 173 -6.23 11.20 8.71
C ALA A 173 -5.69 10.29 9.82
N ALA A 174 -5.07 10.89 10.82
CA ALA A 174 -4.62 10.21 12.03
C ALA A 174 -4.55 11.17 13.21
N ILE A 175 -4.62 10.58 14.39
CA ILE A 175 -4.25 11.20 15.66
C ILE A 175 -3.21 10.35 16.37
N GLU A 176 -2.33 11.00 17.11
CA GLU A 176 -1.25 10.34 17.86
C GLU A 176 -1.02 11.05 19.20
N ALA A 177 -0.94 10.26 20.27
CA ALA A 177 -0.56 10.73 21.59
C ALA A 177 0.75 10.07 22.04
N ASN A 178 1.67 10.88 22.54
CA ASN A 178 2.96 10.46 23.07
C ASN A 178 3.05 10.83 24.54
N SER A 179 3.26 9.82 25.40
CA SER A 179 3.42 9.98 26.84
C SER A 179 4.85 9.69 27.27
N ILE A 180 5.40 10.52 28.16
CA ILE A 180 6.81 10.47 28.55
C ILE A 180 6.91 10.40 30.07
N SER A 181 7.76 9.48 30.58
CA SER A 181 8.10 9.37 31.99
C SER A 181 9.58 9.01 32.14
N GLY A 182 10.38 9.96 32.66
CA GLY A 182 11.83 9.79 32.71
C GLY A 182 12.44 9.61 31.31
N ASN A 183 13.06 8.47 31.09
CA ASN A 183 13.69 8.14 29.79
C ASN A 183 12.79 7.23 28.91
N GLU A 184 11.57 6.98 29.32
CA GLU A 184 10.63 6.13 28.57
C GLU A 184 9.59 7.00 27.86
N MET A 185 9.31 6.64 26.61
CA MET A 185 8.25 7.22 25.80
C MET A 185 7.39 6.08 25.23
N GLN A 186 6.09 6.23 25.39
CA GLN A 186 5.09 5.36 24.80
C GLN A 186 4.17 6.15 23.86
N ARG A 187 3.79 5.53 22.77
CA ARG A 187 2.99 6.11 21.71
C ARG A 187 1.73 5.30 21.49
N ARG A 188 0.65 6.00 21.21
CA ARG A 188 -0.57 5.42 20.66
C ARG A 188 -1.04 6.29 19.49
N ALA A 189 -1.32 5.64 18.36
CA ALA A 189 -1.87 6.28 17.17
C ALA A 189 -3.20 5.62 16.77
N TYR A 190 -4.06 6.38 16.10
CA TYR A 190 -5.34 5.91 15.58
C TYR A 190 -5.60 6.50 14.19
N PRO A 191 -6.08 5.68 13.23
CA PRO A 191 -6.33 4.22 13.28
C PRO A 191 -5.10 3.35 13.47
N ASP A 192 -3.92 3.82 13.08
CA ASP A 192 -2.60 3.27 13.37
C ASP A 192 -1.50 4.33 13.17
N ALA A 193 -0.22 3.97 13.36
CA ALA A 193 0.91 4.89 13.19
C ALA A 193 1.02 5.47 11.76
N GLY A 194 0.60 4.72 10.76
CA GLY A 194 0.53 5.16 9.36
C GLY A 194 -0.62 6.14 9.10
N GLY A 195 -1.69 6.05 9.88
CA GLY A 195 -2.97 6.72 9.68
C GLY A 195 -3.98 5.85 8.94
N GLY A 196 -5.23 6.26 8.94
CA GLY A 196 -6.29 5.64 8.13
C GLY A 196 -6.39 6.33 6.78
N TYR A 197 -6.27 5.56 5.68
CA TYR A 197 -6.35 6.07 4.32
C TYR A 197 -7.27 5.20 3.46
N ASN A 198 -7.99 5.86 2.53
CA ASN A 198 -8.92 5.16 1.66
C ASN A 198 -9.04 5.88 0.30
N ALA A 199 -9.46 5.15 -0.75
CA ALA A 199 -9.91 5.73 -2.00
C ALA A 199 -11.34 6.24 -1.83
N ALA A 200 -11.49 7.45 -1.32
CA ALA A 200 -12.75 8.11 -0.96
C ALA A 200 -12.57 9.63 -0.80
N GLY A 201 -13.64 10.35 -0.52
CA GLY A 201 -13.62 11.75 -0.15
C GLY A 201 -13.49 11.98 1.36
N TYR A 202 -13.86 13.19 1.82
CA TYR A 202 -13.76 13.57 3.24
C TYR A 202 -14.74 12.78 4.12
N GLU A 203 -15.77 12.16 3.56
CA GLU A 203 -16.67 11.23 4.26
C GLU A 203 -15.91 10.09 4.96
N TYR A 204 -14.82 9.62 4.38
CA TYR A 204 -13.96 8.62 5.04
C TYR A 204 -13.29 9.20 6.30
N VAL A 205 -12.75 10.41 6.22
CA VAL A 205 -12.13 11.08 7.38
C VAL A 205 -13.14 11.26 8.52
N ARG A 206 -14.39 11.63 8.19
CA ARG A 206 -15.46 11.70 9.19
C ARG A 206 -15.78 10.36 9.83
N SER A 207 -15.76 9.29 9.03
CA SER A 207 -16.04 7.93 9.52
C SER A 207 -15.01 7.42 10.52
N LEU A 208 -13.80 7.98 10.54
CA LEU A 208 -12.77 7.65 11.53
C LEU A 208 -13.12 8.12 12.94
N ASP A 209 -14.00 9.12 13.09
CA ASP A 209 -14.40 9.68 14.38
C ASP A 209 -13.19 10.03 15.28
N LEU A 210 -12.23 10.78 14.74
CA LEU A 210 -10.97 11.10 15.43
C LEU A 210 -11.21 11.74 16.81
N LEU A 211 -12.20 12.65 16.91
CA LEU A 211 -12.55 13.31 18.17
C LEU A 211 -13.09 12.32 19.20
N GLY A 212 -13.96 11.38 18.79
CA GLY A 212 -14.51 10.36 19.67
C GLY A 212 -13.46 9.37 20.18
N ARG A 213 -12.39 9.14 19.40
CA ARG A 213 -11.28 8.24 19.78
C ARG A 213 -10.15 8.92 20.54
N ALA A 214 -10.08 10.24 20.53
CA ALA A 214 -8.93 11.01 21.03
C ALA A 214 -8.59 10.72 22.51
N GLU A 215 -9.58 10.67 23.39
CA GLU A 215 -9.37 10.40 24.82
C GLU A 215 -8.88 8.97 25.09
N GLU A 216 -9.40 7.97 24.36
CA GLU A 216 -8.98 6.57 24.45
C GLU A 216 -7.50 6.44 24.05
N VAL A 217 -7.13 6.99 22.88
CA VAL A 217 -5.75 6.98 22.35
C VAL A 217 -4.77 7.61 23.35
N ALA A 218 -5.13 8.77 23.90
CA ALA A 218 -4.31 9.48 24.88
C ALA A 218 -4.18 8.70 26.20
N SER A 219 -5.28 8.14 26.71
CA SER A 219 -5.29 7.37 27.95
C SER A 219 -4.48 6.09 27.85
N GLU A 220 -4.58 5.37 26.72
CA GLU A 220 -3.78 4.17 26.46
C GLU A 220 -2.28 4.49 26.34
N SER A 221 -1.89 5.65 25.79
CA SER A 221 -0.48 6.05 25.73
C SER A 221 0.12 6.27 27.14
N VAL A 222 -0.69 6.80 28.06
CA VAL A 222 -0.29 6.97 29.48
C VAL A 222 -0.26 5.63 30.20
N GLU A 223 -1.26 4.76 30.00
CA GLU A 223 -1.32 3.43 30.61
C GLU A 223 -0.11 2.57 30.22
N LEU A 224 0.33 2.65 28.95
CA LEU A 224 1.49 1.94 28.45
C LEU A 224 2.79 2.26 29.18
N LEU A 225 2.98 3.47 29.72
CA LEU A 225 4.16 3.80 30.53
C LEU A 225 4.26 2.90 31.77
N GLY A 226 3.13 2.59 32.41
CA GLY A 226 3.05 1.72 33.58
C GLY A 226 2.90 0.24 33.26
N ALA A 227 2.63 -0.11 32.01
CA ALA A 227 2.38 -1.50 31.61
C ALA A 227 3.63 -2.38 31.77
N PRO A 228 3.47 -3.67 32.12
CA PRO A 228 4.57 -4.62 32.12
C PRO A 228 5.10 -4.85 30.68
N GLN A 229 6.38 -5.20 30.58
CA GLN A 229 6.99 -5.60 29.33
C GLN A 229 6.36 -6.89 28.79
N CYS A 230 6.17 -6.95 27.46
CA CYS A 230 5.76 -8.19 26.81
C CYS A 230 6.81 -9.29 27.10
N PRO A 231 6.43 -10.44 27.68
CA PRO A 231 7.38 -11.48 28.01
C PRO A 231 7.92 -12.17 26.75
N PRO A 232 9.22 -12.53 26.71
CA PRO A 232 9.77 -13.30 25.61
C PRO A 232 9.33 -14.78 25.70
N GLY A 233 9.17 -15.42 24.55
CA GLY A 233 8.82 -16.84 24.48
C GLY A 233 8.09 -17.20 23.21
N ARG A 234 7.52 -18.40 23.17
CA ARG A 234 6.63 -18.84 22.10
C ARG A 234 5.21 -18.92 22.61
N THR A 235 4.29 -18.30 21.87
CA THR A 235 2.89 -18.23 22.27
C THR A 235 1.96 -18.18 21.07
N THR A 236 0.65 -18.26 21.33
CA THR A 236 -0.39 -17.98 20.33
C THR A 236 -0.54 -16.46 20.16
N LEU A 237 -0.58 -16.01 18.92
CA LEU A 237 -0.89 -14.62 18.59
C LEU A 237 -2.27 -14.50 17.96
N VAL A 238 -3.09 -13.64 18.49
CA VAL A 238 -4.29 -13.10 17.82
C VAL A 238 -3.91 -11.72 17.33
N ILE A 239 -3.92 -11.50 16.02
CA ILE A 239 -3.46 -10.26 15.42
C ILE A 239 -4.66 -9.48 14.88
N HIS A 240 -4.84 -8.27 15.41
CA HIS A 240 -5.88 -7.34 14.99
C HIS A 240 -5.62 -6.81 13.56
N PRO A 241 -6.64 -6.46 12.79
CA PRO A 241 -6.49 -5.88 11.44
C PRO A 241 -5.47 -4.75 11.36
N SER A 242 -5.41 -3.85 12.36
CA SER A 242 -4.47 -2.71 12.44
C SER A 242 -2.98 -3.09 12.48
N GLN A 243 -2.65 -4.36 12.68
CA GLN A 243 -1.31 -4.91 12.55
C GLN A 243 -1.21 -5.89 11.37
N LEU A 244 -2.25 -6.70 11.15
CA LEU A 244 -2.20 -7.78 10.17
C LEU A 244 -2.06 -7.26 8.73
N TYR A 245 -2.64 -6.09 8.42
CA TYR A 245 -2.54 -5.49 7.09
C TYR A 245 -1.08 -5.25 6.68
N LEU A 246 -0.22 -4.79 7.61
CA LEU A 246 1.20 -4.59 7.31
C LEU A 246 1.96 -5.92 7.22
N GLN A 247 1.56 -6.93 8.00
CA GLN A 247 2.09 -8.29 7.84
C GLN A 247 1.81 -8.82 6.42
N VAL A 248 0.59 -8.59 5.89
CA VAL A 248 0.23 -8.93 4.51
C VAL A 248 1.08 -8.12 3.53
N HIS A 249 1.20 -6.80 3.74
CA HIS A 249 1.98 -5.89 2.89
C HIS A 249 3.41 -6.40 2.68
N GLU A 250 4.12 -6.64 3.78
CA GLU A 250 5.54 -6.95 3.75
C GLU A 250 5.83 -8.40 3.37
N SER A 251 5.07 -9.35 3.93
CA SER A 251 5.36 -10.78 3.76
C SER A 251 4.67 -11.41 2.55
N CYS A 252 3.55 -10.82 2.07
CA CYS A 252 2.81 -11.32 0.90
C CYS A 252 2.90 -10.38 -0.28
N GLY A 253 2.76 -9.06 -0.07
CA GLY A 253 2.67 -8.07 -1.14
C GLY A 253 3.97 -7.87 -1.91
N HIS A 254 5.06 -7.52 -1.23
CA HIS A 254 6.34 -7.28 -1.91
C HIS A 254 6.96 -8.52 -2.55
N PRO A 255 6.95 -9.73 -1.94
CA PRO A 255 7.60 -10.88 -2.57
C PRO A 255 6.91 -11.39 -3.85
N ILE A 256 5.69 -10.96 -4.14
CA ILE A 256 4.96 -11.37 -5.36
C ILE A 256 5.10 -10.37 -6.53
N GLU A 257 5.86 -9.31 -6.40
CA GLU A 257 6.19 -8.40 -7.51
C GLU A 257 7.18 -9.09 -8.46
N LEU A 258 6.75 -9.44 -9.66
CA LEU A 258 7.52 -10.35 -10.54
C LEU A 258 8.83 -9.74 -11.06
N ASP A 259 8.91 -8.43 -11.24
CA ASP A 259 10.16 -7.74 -11.56
C ASP A 259 11.20 -7.87 -10.43
N ARG A 260 10.77 -7.82 -9.17
CA ARG A 260 11.59 -8.12 -7.99
C ARG A 260 12.12 -9.56 -8.02
N VAL A 261 11.25 -10.53 -8.36
CA VAL A 261 11.62 -11.95 -8.48
C VAL A 261 12.70 -12.14 -9.54
N PHE A 262 12.64 -11.39 -10.65
CA PHE A 262 13.64 -11.39 -11.72
C PHE A 262 14.91 -10.58 -11.39
N GLY A 263 14.94 -9.92 -10.23
CA GLY A 263 16.13 -9.21 -9.73
C GLY A 263 16.31 -7.79 -10.25
N THR A 264 15.29 -7.18 -10.87
CA THR A 264 15.36 -5.79 -11.38
C THR A 264 15.54 -4.77 -10.26
N GLU A 265 15.16 -5.14 -9.04
CA GLU A 265 15.23 -4.30 -7.83
C GLU A 265 16.36 -4.66 -6.88
N ALA A 266 17.22 -5.60 -7.23
CA ALA A 266 18.16 -6.23 -6.31
C ALA A 266 19.10 -5.24 -5.61
N SER A 267 19.46 -4.13 -6.26
CA SER A 267 20.34 -3.11 -5.68
C SER A 267 19.64 -2.13 -4.73
N TYR A 268 18.33 -1.97 -4.86
CA TYR A 268 17.54 -1.02 -4.05
C TYR A 268 16.78 -1.70 -2.89
N ALA A 269 16.05 -2.77 -3.19
CA ALA A 269 15.09 -3.34 -2.25
C ALA A 269 15.15 -4.89 -2.19
N GLY A 270 16.22 -5.49 -2.70
CA GLY A 270 16.44 -6.93 -2.66
C GLY A 270 15.65 -7.71 -3.71
N THR A 271 15.46 -8.99 -3.43
CA THR A 271 14.81 -9.96 -4.30
C THR A 271 13.57 -10.56 -3.64
N SER A 272 13.20 -11.79 -3.99
CA SER A 272 12.11 -12.52 -3.37
C SER A 272 12.51 -13.98 -3.08
N PHE A 273 11.99 -14.51 -1.97
CA PHE A 273 12.06 -15.95 -1.73
C PHE A 273 11.03 -16.73 -2.59
N LEU A 274 9.99 -16.06 -3.09
CA LEU A 274 8.98 -16.65 -3.99
C LEU A 274 9.49 -16.67 -5.43
N THR A 275 10.45 -17.51 -5.71
CA THR A 275 11.02 -17.72 -7.04
C THR A 275 10.06 -18.48 -7.98
N THR A 276 10.25 -18.41 -9.28
CA THR A 276 9.32 -18.98 -10.27
C THR A 276 9.17 -20.50 -10.20
N ASP A 277 10.16 -21.22 -9.69
CA ASP A 277 10.08 -22.64 -9.38
C ASP A 277 9.00 -22.94 -8.33
N LYS A 278 8.87 -22.07 -7.30
CA LYS A 278 7.81 -22.22 -6.28
C LYS A 278 6.39 -22.10 -6.84
N LEU A 279 6.20 -21.22 -7.83
CA LEU A 279 4.93 -21.14 -8.54
C LEU A 279 4.64 -22.44 -9.30
N ARG A 280 5.62 -22.94 -10.07
CA ARG A 280 5.50 -24.17 -10.85
C ARG A 280 5.24 -25.40 -9.97
N ASP A 281 5.91 -25.47 -8.82
CA ASP A 281 5.89 -26.64 -7.94
C ASP A 281 4.73 -26.59 -6.91
N GLY A 282 3.89 -25.53 -6.93
CA GLY A 282 2.73 -25.39 -6.05
C GLY A 282 3.09 -25.24 -4.58
N PHE A 283 4.04 -24.34 -4.28
CA PHE A 283 4.58 -24.12 -2.95
C PHE A 283 3.49 -23.84 -1.91
N GLN A 284 3.50 -24.59 -0.81
CA GLN A 284 2.61 -24.35 0.33
C GLN A 284 3.08 -23.11 1.09
N TYR A 285 2.42 -22.00 0.86
CA TYR A 285 2.74 -20.69 1.45
C TYR A 285 2.17 -20.55 2.86
N GLY A 286 0.92 -20.94 3.06
CA GLY A 286 0.19 -20.82 4.32
C GLY A 286 -0.60 -22.09 4.67
N SER A 287 -1.40 -22.02 5.72
CA SER A 287 -2.41 -23.03 6.01
C SER A 287 -3.51 -23.00 4.94
N GLU A 288 -4.36 -24.04 4.88
CA GLU A 288 -5.48 -24.12 3.92
C GLU A 288 -6.51 -22.98 4.09
N LEU A 289 -6.54 -22.31 5.25
CA LEU A 289 -7.39 -21.14 5.50
C LEU A 289 -6.90 -19.88 4.75
N VAL A 290 -5.62 -19.82 4.39
CA VAL A 290 -5.00 -18.61 3.83
C VAL A 290 -5.35 -18.50 2.34
N ASN A 291 -6.17 -17.50 2.02
CA ASN A 291 -6.48 -17.08 0.67
C ASN A 291 -6.11 -15.61 0.49
N ILE A 292 -5.24 -15.30 -0.47
CA ILE A 292 -4.74 -13.95 -0.75
C ILE A 292 -5.02 -13.61 -2.20
N VAL A 293 -5.63 -12.44 -2.40
CA VAL A 293 -5.97 -11.91 -3.73
C VAL A 293 -5.42 -10.49 -3.86
N ALA A 294 -4.76 -10.20 -4.96
CA ALA A 294 -4.42 -8.84 -5.37
C ALA A 294 -5.57 -8.29 -6.24
N ASP A 295 -6.40 -7.42 -5.65
CA ASP A 295 -7.65 -6.95 -6.27
C ASP A 295 -7.62 -5.44 -6.52
N ALA A 296 -7.41 -5.06 -7.78
CA ALA A 296 -7.44 -3.67 -8.21
C ALA A 296 -8.87 -3.09 -8.31
N THR A 297 -9.92 -3.90 -8.06
CA THR A 297 -11.34 -3.48 -8.12
C THR A 297 -11.98 -3.29 -6.75
N ALA A 298 -11.27 -3.64 -5.66
CA ALA A 298 -11.80 -3.61 -4.30
C ALA A 298 -12.19 -2.18 -3.89
N ALA A 299 -13.46 -1.99 -3.51
CA ALA A 299 -13.97 -0.68 -3.13
C ALA A 299 -13.20 -0.10 -1.93
N GLY A 300 -12.90 1.20 -1.97
CA GLY A 300 -12.19 1.92 -0.92
C GLY A 300 -10.67 1.65 -0.86
N GLY A 301 -10.16 0.68 -1.57
CA GLY A 301 -8.73 0.39 -1.58
C GLY A 301 -7.91 1.45 -2.31
N MET A 302 -6.80 1.90 -1.73
CA MET A 302 -5.92 2.89 -2.37
C MET A 302 -5.20 2.35 -3.62
N GLY A 303 -5.19 1.04 -3.83
CA GLY A 303 -4.72 0.38 -5.04
C GLY A 303 -5.80 0.10 -6.07
N THR A 304 -6.96 0.75 -5.96
CA THR A 304 -8.11 0.60 -6.88
C THR A 304 -8.05 1.61 -8.01
N PHE A 305 -8.25 1.13 -9.23
CA PHE A 305 -8.24 1.92 -10.47
C PHE A 305 -9.08 1.23 -11.55
N GLY A 306 -9.31 1.88 -12.68
CA GLY A 306 -9.95 1.28 -13.85
C GLY A 306 -8.96 0.50 -14.74
N TRP A 307 -7.78 1.08 -14.95
CA TRP A 307 -6.68 0.52 -15.74
C TRP A 307 -5.33 0.88 -15.10
N ASP A 308 -4.38 -0.01 -15.23
CA ASP A 308 -2.99 0.28 -14.85
C ASP A 308 -2.29 1.19 -15.89
N ASP A 309 -1.03 1.53 -15.66
CA ASP A 309 -0.24 2.41 -16.53
C ASP A 309 0.33 1.72 -17.78
N GLU A 310 -0.21 0.53 -18.13
CA GLU A 310 -0.04 -0.16 -19.41
C GLU A 310 -1.38 -0.39 -20.13
N GLY A 311 -2.47 0.21 -19.63
CA GLY A 311 -3.81 0.07 -20.18
C GLY A 311 -4.45 -1.30 -19.86
N VAL A 312 -3.91 -2.04 -18.89
CA VAL A 312 -4.50 -3.30 -18.43
C VAL A 312 -5.68 -3.02 -17.52
N ALA A 313 -6.85 -3.56 -17.81
CA ALA A 313 -8.03 -3.40 -16.98
C ALA A 313 -7.80 -3.97 -15.56
N ALA A 314 -8.31 -3.25 -14.57
CA ALA A 314 -8.31 -3.69 -13.19
C ALA A 314 -8.99 -5.06 -13.04
N GLN A 315 -8.40 -5.92 -12.24
CA GLN A 315 -8.89 -7.28 -12.01
C GLN A 315 -8.46 -7.79 -10.63
N ALA A 316 -9.09 -8.87 -10.19
CA ALA A 316 -8.69 -9.64 -9.02
C ALA A 316 -7.78 -10.80 -9.44
N VAL A 317 -6.54 -10.80 -8.98
CA VAL A 317 -5.53 -11.83 -9.30
C VAL A 317 -5.31 -12.71 -8.08
N PRO A 318 -5.63 -14.03 -8.13
CA PRO A 318 -5.30 -14.95 -7.06
C PRO A 318 -3.79 -15.07 -6.85
N ILE A 319 -3.36 -14.94 -5.61
CA ILE A 319 -1.95 -15.02 -5.20
C ILE A 319 -1.69 -16.29 -4.38
N VAL A 320 -2.53 -16.53 -3.38
CA VAL A 320 -2.53 -17.76 -2.58
C VAL A 320 -3.96 -18.28 -2.55
N THR A 321 -4.14 -19.56 -2.86
CA THR A 321 -5.42 -20.25 -2.82
C THR A 321 -5.28 -21.49 -1.95
N GLU A 322 -6.08 -21.61 -0.90
CA GLU A 322 -6.02 -22.71 0.07
C GLU A 322 -4.58 -22.98 0.54
N GLY A 323 -3.88 -21.89 0.88
CA GLY A 323 -2.49 -21.90 1.31
C GLY A 323 -1.45 -22.15 0.22
N ARG A 324 -1.82 -22.47 -1.01
CA ARG A 324 -0.88 -22.68 -2.11
C ARG A 324 -0.58 -21.42 -2.88
N PHE A 325 0.69 -21.17 -3.15
CA PHE A 325 1.13 -20.06 -3.97
C PHE A 325 0.77 -20.29 -5.45
N VAL A 326 -0.01 -19.37 -6.04
CA VAL A 326 -0.58 -19.54 -7.37
C VAL A 326 -0.38 -18.35 -8.32
N GLY A 327 0.18 -17.21 -7.88
CA GLY A 327 0.27 -16.04 -8.74
C GLY A 327 1.23 -14.95 -8.30
N TYR A 328 1.49 -14.02 -9.22
CA TYR A 328 2.31 -12.82 -9.05
C TYR A 328 1.56 -11.56 -9.49
N LEU A 329 2.03 -10.40 -9.03
CA LEU A 329 1.79 -9.12 -9.68
C LEU A 329 2.69 -9.02 -10.91
N THR A 330 2.12 -8.66 -12.06
CA THR A 330 2.80 -8.76 -13.35
C THR A 330 2.60 -7.49 -14.19
N SER A 331 3.52 -7.27 -15.14
CA SER A 331 3.40 -6.33 -16.25
C SER A 331 3.14 -7.05 -17.56
N ARG A 332 2.86 -6.31 -18.64
CA ARG A 332 2.78 -6.84 -20.00
C ARG A 332 4.10 -7.47 -20.47
N GLU A 333 5.23 -7.04 -19.92
CA GLU A 333 6.56 -7.58 -20.21
C GLU A 333 6.89 -8.83 -19.41
N THR A 334 6.52 -8.86 -18.12
CA THR A 334 6.92 -9.96 -17.21
C THR A 334 6.00 -11.16 -17.26
N ALA A 335 4.70 -10.97 -17.53
CA ALA A 335 3.71 -12.04 -17.53
C ALA A 335 4.00 -13.15 -18.59
N PRO A 336 4.36 -12.84 -19.83
CA PRO A 336 4.72 -13.87 -20.83
C PRO A 336 5.89 -14.75 -20.39
N ARG A 337 6.82 -14.25 -19.59
CA ARG A 337 7.99 -15.00 -19.11
C ARG A 337 7.62 -16.13 -18.15
N ILE A 338 6.40 -16.11 -17.62
CA ILE A 338 5.82 -17.20 -16.80
C ILE A 338 4.61 -17.87 -17.48
N GLY A 339 4.41 -17.63 -18.79
CA GLY A 339 3.32 -18.22 -19.58
C GLY A 339 1.92 -17.71 -19.21
N ARG A 340 1.81 -16.44 -18.79
CA ARG A 340 0.54 -15.80 -18.40
C ARG A 340 0.33 -14.47 -19.08
N SER A 341 -0.90 -13.96 -19.04
CA SER A 341 -1.22 -12.57 -19.39
C SER A 341 -1.07 -11.66 -18.18
N SER A 342 -0.85 -10.37 -18.44
CA SER A 342 -0.66 -9.36 -17.39
C SER A 342 -1.87 -9.24 -16.46
N GLY A 343 -1.60 -9.24 -15.16
CA GLY A 343 -2.60 -9.02 -14.10
C GLY A 343 -2.95 -7.54 -13.86
N GLY A 344 -2.29 -6.58 -14.55
CA GLY A 344 -2.58 -5.16 -14.40
C GLY A 344 -2.03 -4.57 -13.11
N ALA A 345 -0.71 -4.54 -12.96
CA ALA A 345 -0.06 -4.05 -11.76
C ALA A 345 0.97 -2.93 -12.00
N MET A 346 1.07 -2.42 -13.24
CA MET A 346 2.02 -1.37 -13.57
C MET A 346 1.51 0.01 -13.16
N ARG A 347 2.24 0.68 -12.26
CA ARG A 347 1.86 2.01 -11.75
C ARG A 347 3.10 2.88 -11.62
N ALA A 348 2.96 4.16 -11.99
CA ALA A 348 4.00 5.16 -11.85
C ALA A 348 3.64 6.22 -10.81
N ASP A 349 4.62 6.71 -10.11
CA ASP A 349 4.49 7.84 -9.20
C ASP A 349 4.55 9.16 -9.98
N GLY A 350 3.47 9.45 -10.73
CA GLY A 350 3.29 10.67 -11.49
C GLY A 350 3.83 10.62 -12.93
N TRP A 351 3.75 11.77 -13.62
CA TRP A 351 4.05 11.92 -15.05
C TRP A 351 5.51 11.72 -15.39
N ASN A 352 6.41 12.00 -14.47
CA ASN A 352 7.87 12.01 -14.68
C ASN A 352 8.56 10.71 -14.23
N ARG A 353 7.80 9.62 -14.06
CA ARG A 353 8.31 8.32 -13.66
C ARG A 353 7.92 7.23 -14.64
N ILE A 354 8.85 6.30 -14.88
CA ILE A 354 8.54 5.06 -15.59
C ILE A 354 7.66 4.17 -14.69
N PRO A 355 6.61 3.52 -15.23
CA PRO A 355 5.83 2.57 -14.44
C PRO A 355 6.67 1.39 -13.93
N LEU A 356 6.37 0.93 -12.73
CA LEU A 356 6.91 -0.29 -12.12
C LEU A 356 5.76 -1.20 -11.72
N ILE A 357 6.02 -2.49 -11.54
CA ILE A 357 5.06 -3.39 -10.90
C ILE A 357 4.87 -2.94 -9.45
N ARG A 358 3.62 -2.64 -9.06
CA ARG A 358 3.27 -2.18 -7.71
C ARG A 358 2.11 -3.01 -7.19
N MET A 359 2.06 -3.17 -5.87
CA MET A 359 0.87 -3.73 -5.25
C MET A 359 -0.37 -2.95 -5.68
N THR A 360 -1.46 -3.67 -5.87
CA THR A 360 -2.82 -3.15 -5.93
C THR A 360 -3.41 -3.17 -4.50
N ASN A 361 -4.57 -3.76 -4.27
CA ASN A 361 -5.00 -4.09 -2.92
C ASN A 361 -4.73 -5.58 -2.69
N VAL A 362 -3.72 -5.88 -1.89
CA VAL A 362 -3.35 -7.27 -1.55
C VAL A 362 -4.10 -7.66 -0.28
N ASN A 363 -5.12 -8.48 -0.44
CA ASN A 363 -6.13 -8.76 0.56
C ASN A 363 -6.01 -10.19 1.09
N LEU A 364 -6.06 -10.36 2.41
CA LEU A 364 -6.35 -11.63 3.06
C LEU A 364 -7.88 -11.81 3.11
N LEU A 365 -8.39 -12.83 2.45
CA LEU A 365 -9.83 -13.06 2.41
C LEU A 365 -10.34 -13.57 3.76
N PRO A 366 -11.51 -13.10 4.21
CA PRO A 366 -12.14 -13.57 5.45
C PRO A 366 -12.56 -15.03 5.32
N GLN A 367 -12.66 -15.72 6.46
CA GLN A 367 -13.16 -17.10 6.52
C GLN A 367 -14.52 -17.13 7.23
N PRO A 368 -15.51 -17.90 6.75
CA PRO A 368 -16.82 -17.95 7.41
C PRO A 368 -16.75 -18.67 8.75
N GLY A 369 -17.57 -18.25 9.71
CA GLY A 369 -17.90 -19.02 10.89
C GLY A 369 -17.44 -18.45 12.23
N MET A 370 -16.44 -17.57 12.28
CA MET A 370 -15.99 -16.94 13.52
C MET A 370 -15.79 -15.44 13.33
N THR A 371 -16.33 -14.65 14.25
CA THR A 371 -15.96 -13.25 14.38
C THR A 371 -14.59 -13.12 15.04
N PHE A 372 -13.98 -11.94 14.97
CA PHE A 372 -12.73 -11.68 15.68
C PHE A 372 -12.87 -11.87 17.20
N ALA A 373 -14.01 -11.48 17.76
CA ALA A 373 -14.32 -11.70 19.16
C ALA A 373 -14.41 -13.20 19.51
N ASP A 374 -14.96 -14.02 18.62
CA ASP A 374 -15.02 -15.47 18.81
C ASP A 374 -13.62 -16.10 18.79
N ILE A 375 -12.73 -15.63 17.91
CA ILE A 375 -11.33 -16.08 17.86
C ILE A 375 -10.61 -15.77 19.18
N VAL A 376 -10.83 -14.57 19.72
CA VAL A 376 -10.29 -14.19 21.06
C VAL A 376 -10.85 -15.10 22.14
N ALA A 377 -12.19 -15.31 22.16
CA ALA A 377 -12.86 -16.17 23.14
C ALA A 377 -12.44 -17.65 23.06
N ASP A 378 -12.11 -18.15 21.87
CA ASP A 378 -11.60 -19.50 21.60
C ASP A 378 -10.08 -19.64 21.87
N THR A 379 -9.40 -18.58 22.31
CA THR A 379 -7.96 -18.59 22.60
C THR A 379 -7.74 -18.73 24.11
N ASP A 380 -7.32 -19.92 24.57
CA ASP A 380 -7.11 -20.18 26.00
C ASP A 380 -5.92 -19.39 26.57
N ASP A 381 -4.79 -19.36 25.87
CA ASP A 381 -3.57 -18.63 26.25
C ASP A 381 -2.89 -18.00 25.04
N GLY A 382 -2.60 -16.69 25.10
CA GLY A 382 -1.98 -15.98 24.01
C GLY A 382 -1.84 -14.49 24.21
N LEU A 383 -1.52 -13.79 23.13
CA LEU A 383 -1.41 -12.35 23.07
C LEU A 383 -2.28 -11.80 21.93
N LEU A 384 -3.04 -10.75 22.22
CA LEU A 384 -3.69 -9.90 21.23
C LEU A 384 -2.74 -8.76 20.87
N LEU A 385 -2.28 -8.72 19.60
CA LEU A 385 -1.38 -7.68 19.09
C LEU A 385 -2.16 -6.65 18.26
N MET A 386 -1.92 -5.36 18.50
CA MET A 386 -2.64 -4.26 17.85
C MET A 386 -1.72 -3.10 17.53
N TYR A 387 -2.01 -2.42 16.42
CA TYR A 387 -1.39 -1.19 15.93
C TYR A 387 0.11 -1.33 15.65
N ASN A 388 0.48 -1.11 14.41
CA ASN A 388 1.87 -1.20 13.99
C ASN A 388 2.74 -0.11 14.66
N ARG A 389 3.93 -0.51 15.10
CA ARG A 389 4.95 0.42 15.59
C ARG A 389 6.16 0.50 14.69
N SER A 390 6.69 -0.64 14.31
CA SER A 390 7.86 -0.74 13.41
C SER A 390 7.99 -2.14 12.84
N TRP A 391 8.78 -2.27 11.80
CA TRP A 391 9.06 -3.55 11.17
C TRP A 391 10.46 -3.59 10.57
N SER A 392 10.96 -4.81 10.40
CA SER A 392 12.16 -5.14 9.66
C SER A 392 11.93 -6.47 8.93
N ILE A 393 12.35 -6.54 7.70
CA ILE A 393 12.26 -7.75 6.88
C ILE A 393 13.49 -7.82 5.98
N ASP A 394 13.99 -9.04 5.74
CA ASP A 394 15.19 -9.22 4.93
C ASP A 394 14.94 -8.94 3.43
N ASP A 395 16.03 -8.84 2.67
CA ASP A 395 16.00 -8.54 1.23
C ASP A 395 15.21 -9.57 0.41
N ARG A 396 15.05 -10.78 0.90
CA ARG A 396 14.26 -11.84 0.27
C ARG A 396 12.80 -11.85 0.72
N ARG A 397 12.42 -11.02 1.70
CA ARG A 397 11.10 -11.01 2.33
C ARG A 397 10.76 -12.34 3.04
N LEU A 398 11.80 -13.04 3.49
CA LEU A 398 11.69 -14.35 4.12
C LEU A 398 11.67 -14.28 5.65
N ASN A 399 12.62 -13.54 6.25
CA ASN A 399 12.71 -13.38 7.70
C ASN A 399 12.21 -12.01 8.10
N PHE A 400 11.29 -11.97 9.05
CA PHE A 400 10.71 -10.72 9.52
C PHE A 400 10.76 -10.55 11.03
N GLN A 401 10.75 -9.30 11.46
CA GLN A 401 10.47 -8.88 12.83
C GLN A 401 9.52 -7.68 12.78
N PHE A 402 8.41 -7.79 13.50
CA PHE A 402 7.44 -6.72 13.66
C PHE A 402 7.29 -6.33 15.12
N ALA A 403 7.00 -5.07 15.36
CA ALA A 403 6.60 -4.56 16.67
C ALA A 403 5.25 -3.87 16.57
N THR A 404 4.43 -4.04 17.60
CA THR A 404 3.17 -3.32 17.75
C THR A 404 3.25 -2.28 18.86
N GLU A 405 2.37 -1.29 18.85
CA GLU A 405 2.32 -0.28 19.90
C GLU A 405 1.94 -0.89 21.24
N MET A 406 1.04 -1.88 21.19
CA MET A 406 0.56 -2.56 22.38
C MET A 406 0.22 -4.03 22.11
N ALA A 407 0.24 -4.81 23.18
CA ALA A 407 -0.40 -6.12 23.25
C ALA A 407 -1.33 -6.19 24.47
N ARG A 408 -2.22 -7.18 24.48
CA ARG A 408 -2.97 -7.58 25.67
C ARG A 408 -2.84 -9.08 25.87
N GLU A 409 -2.77 -9.52 27.12
CA GLU A 409 -2.83 -10.96 27.41
C GLU A 409 -4.21 -11.51 27.03
N ILE A 410 -4.23 -12.77 26.61
CA ILE A 410 -5.46 -13.56 26.52
C ILE A 410 -5.29 -14.74 27.46
N LYS A 411 -6.22 -14.89 28.40
CA LYS A 411 -6.28 -16.02 29.36
C LYS A 411 -7.71 -16.52 29.46
N GLY A 412 -7.92 -17.82 29.19
CA GLY A 412 -9.24 -18.45 29.22
C GLY A 412 -10.25 -17.70 28.35
N GLY A 413 -9.86 -17.26 27.13
CA GLY A 413 -10.70 -16.53 26.19
C GLY A 413 -11.01 -15.07 26.58
N LYS A 414 -10.33 -14.52 27.59
CA LYS A 414 -10.57 -13.15 28.06
C LYS A 414 -9.35 -12.26 27.82
N VAL A 415 -9.63 -11.06 27.33
CA VAL A 415 -8.62 -10.01 27.16
C VAL A 415 -8.24 -9.44 28.52
N GLY A 416 -6.96 -9.49 28.83
CA GLY A 416 -6.36 -9.04 30.08
C GLY A 416 -5.66 -7.68 29.97
N PRO A 417 -4.68 -7.43 30.88
CA PRO A 417 -3.98 -6.15 30.95
C PRO A 417 -3.12 -5.84 29.72
N LEU A 418 -2.79 -4.56 29.57
CA LEU A 418 -1.84 -4.06 28.56
C LEU A 418 -0.43 -4.57 28.83
N LEU A 419 0.29 -4.83 27.73
CA LEU A 419 1.71 -5.12 27.69
C LEU A 419 2.38 -4.14 26.70
N LYS A 420 3.53 -3.59 27.10
CA LYS A 420 4.29 -2.65 26.27
C LYS A 420 5.39 -3.34 25.48
N ASN A 421 5.80 -2.68 24.39
CA ASN A 421 6.93 -3.05 23.50
C ASN A 421 6.86 -4.49 22.97
N PRO A 422 5.71 -5.00 22.54
CA PRO A 422 5.65 -6.35 21.97
C PRO A 422 6.35 -6.40 20.61
N THR A 423 7.12 -7.46 20.41
CA THR A 423 7.69 -7.82 19.11
C THR A 423 7.42 -9.28 18.79
N TYR A 424 7.33 -9.62 17.51
CA TYR A 424 7.26 -11.00 17.07
C TYR A 424 8.09 -11.20 15.81
N THR A 425 8.64 -12.40 15.66
CA THR A 425 9.53 -12.74 14.57
C THR A 425 9.17 -14.09 13.97
N GLY A 426 9.54 -14.29 12.71
CA GLY A 426 9.31 -15.57 12.06
C GLY A 426 9.91 -15.66 10.67
N ILE A 427 9.80 -16.86 10.13
CA ILE A 427 9.98 -17.14 8.70
C ILE A 427 8.60 -17.04 8.05
N THR A 428 8.49 -16.26 6.97
CA THR A 428 7.22 -15.90 6.34
C THR A 428 6.28 -17.08 6.14
N TYR A 429 6.72 -18.11 5.44
CA TYR A 429 5.84 -19.25 5.14
C TYR A 429 5.55 -20.13 6.37
N GLU A 430 6.45 -20.21 7.35
CA GLU A 430 6.18 -20.94 8.61
C GLU A 430 5.12 -20.23 9.44
N PHE A 431 5.21 -18.88 9.51
CA PHE A 431 4.22 -18.05 10.17
C PHE A 431 2.84 -18.22 9.54
N TRP A 432 2.72 -18.09 8.21
CA TRP A 432 1.44 -18.25 7.52
C TRP A 432 0.88 -19.69 7.60
N ARG A 433 1.73 -20.70 7.65
CA ARG A 433 1.31 -22.10 7.90
C ARG A 433 0.78 -22.33 9.31
N SER A 434 1.17 -21.51 10.28
CA SER A 434 0.67 -21.58 11.66
C SER A 434 -0.68 -20.89 11.85
N CYS A 435 -1.25 -20.26 10.82
CA CYS A 435 -2.57 -19.64 10.87
C CYS A 435 -3.66 -20.71 11.01
N ASP A 436 -4.43 -20.67 12.10
CA ASP A 436 -5.48 -21.64 12.39
C ASP A 436 -6.88 -21.04 12.55
N ALA A 437 -7.00 -19.72 12.49
CA ALA A 437 -8.27 -19.00 12.43
C ALA A 437 -8.12 -17.66 11.70
N ILE A 438 -9.10 -17.30 10.90
CA ILE A 438 -9.25 -15.99 10.27
C ILE A 438 -10.70 -15.56 10.49
N ALA A 439 -10.92 -14.34 10.95
CA ALA A 439 -12.26 -13.83 11.22
C ALA A 439 -13.09 -13.66 9.93
N ASP A 440 -14.39 -13.62 10.10
CA ASP A 440 -15.33 -13.55 8.99
C ASP A 440 -15.44 -12.14 8.37
N ALA A 441 -16.33 -11.99 7.40
CA ALA A 441 -16.49 -10.77 6.63
C ALA A 441 -17.06 -9.59 7.45
N SER A 442 -17.64 -9.82 8.63
CA SER A 442 -18.14 -8.74 9.49
C SER A 442 -17.01 -7.92 10.11
N ASP A 443 -15.83 -8.53 10.27
CA ASP A 443 -14.63 -7.90 10.82
C ASP A 443 -13.62 -7.49 9.73
N TRP A 444 -13.97 -7.67 8.45
CA TRP A 444 -13.08 -7.33 7.35
C TRP A 444 -13.05 -5.82 7.11
N VAL A 445 -11.85 -5.26 7.07
CA VAL A 445 -11.62 -3.84 6.86
C VAL A 445 -10.57 -3.60 5.76
N MET A 446 -10.78 -2.55 4.95
CA MET A 446 -9.81 -2.08 3.97
C MET A 446 -8.94 -1.00 4.59
N LEU A 447 -7.64 -1.23 4.67
CA LEU A 447 -6.64 -0.31 5.22
C LEU A 447 -5.66 0.14 4.14
N GLY A 448 -5.41 1.44 4.06
CA GLY A 448 -4.54 2.02 3.05
C GLY A 448 -3.13 2.29 3.57
N THR A 449 -2.14 2.07 2.70
CA THR A 449 -0.74 2.45 2.91
C THR A 449 -0.36 3.50 1.85
N PRO A 450 -0.19 4.78 2.24
CA PRO A 450 0.03 5.87 1.28
C PRO A 450 1.48 6.03 0.83
N ASN A 451 2.42 5.31 1.42
CA ASN A 451 3.86 5.53 1.27
C ASN A 451 4.65 4.27 0.94
N CYS A 452 4.05 3.32 0.20
CA CYS A 452 4.76 2.12 -0.23
C CYS A 452 5.87 2.49 -1.22
N GLY A 453 7.13 2.34 -0.79
CA GLY A 453 8.33 2.66 -1.57
C GLY A 453 8.78 1.50 -2.46
N LYS A 454 9.29 1.81 -3.64
CA LYS A 454 9.97 0.89 -4.55
C LYS A 454 10.98 1.67 -5.43
N GLY A 455 11.99 1.07 -5.93
CA GLY A 455 12.98 1.61 -6.89
C GLY A 455 13.21 0.63 -8.03
N GLU A 456 14.02 0.89 -8.98
CA GLU A 456 14.81 2.06 -9.31
C GLU A 456 14.27 2.74 -10.56
N PRO A 457 14.08 4.03 -10.60
CA PRO A 457 14.32 5.01 -9.54
C PRO A 457 13.25 4.97 -8.44
N GLY A 458 13.60 5.50 -7.23
CA GLY A 458 12.68 5.51 -6.09
C GLY A 458 11.34 6.17 -6.41
N GLN A 459 10.25 5.49 -6.10
CA GLN A 459 8.86 5.89 -6.34
C GLN A 459 7.98 5.46 -5.17
N ILE A 460 6.94 6.22 -4.91
CA ILE A 460 5.89 5.89 -3.93
C ILE A 460 4.64 5.44 -4.67
N ALA A 461 3.93 4.47 -4.12
CA ALA A 461 2.57 4.13 -4.54
C ALA A 461 1.64 4.01 -3.34
N HIS A 462 0.39 4.38 -3.58
CA HIS A 462 -0.70 4.15 -2.66
C HIS A 462 -1.25 2.74 -2.89
N VAL A 463 -1.34 1.93 -1.85
CA VAL A 463 -1.78 0.53 -1.90
C VAL A 463 -2.78 0.24 -0.80
N GLY A 464 -3.59 -0.80 -0.96
CA GLY A 464 -4.59 -1.20 0.03
C GLY A 464 -4.41 -2.64 0.50
N HIS A 465 -4.93 -2.93 1.69
CA HIS A 465 -4.94 -4.27 2.25
C HIS A 465 -6.25 -4.51 2.99
N GLY A 466 -7.09 -5.35 2.42
CA GLY A 466 -8.28 -5.84 3.08
C GLY A 466 -7.92 -7.03 3.97
N VAL A 467 -8.25 -6.95 5.24
CA VAL A 467 -7.95 -8.00 6.22
C VAL A 467 -9.04 -8.11 7.27
N SER A 468 -9.28 -9.31 7.76
CA SER A 468 -9.91 -9.57 9.07
C SER A 468 -8.83 -9.95 10.07
N GLY A 469 -9.15 -9.96 11.37
CA GLY A 469 -8.20 -10.46 12.37
C GLY A 469 -7.92 -11.96 12.22
N ALA A 470 -6.74 -12.43 12.64
CA ALA A 470 -6.34 -13.82 12.51
C ALA A 470 -5.50 -14.32 13.69
N ARG A 471 -5.49 -15.65 13.88
CA ARG A 471 -4.73 -16.33 14.92
C ARG A 471 -3.62 -17.19 14.34
N PHE A 472 -2.44 -17.11 14.98
CA PHE A 472 -1.22 -17.83 14.60
C PHE A 472 -0.65 -18.57 15.81
N ARG A 473 -0.27 -19.84 15.64
CA ARG A 473 0.21 -20.69 16.73
C ARG A 473 1.72 -20.71 16.83
N ASN A 474 2.22 -20.84 18.07
CA ASN A 474 3.63 -21.10 18.37
C ASN A 474 4.59 -20.04 17.75
N VAL A 475 4.22 -18.77 17.80
CA VAL A 475 5.03 -17.66 17.25
C VAL A 475 6.03 -17.18 18.30
N GLN A 476 7.26 -16.90 17.88
CA GLN A 476 8.28 -16.32 18.73
C GLN A 476 7.98 -14.84 19.00
N VAL A 477 7.85 -14.48 20.28
CA VAL A 477 7.67 -13.12 20.75
C VAL A 477 8.82 -12.67 21.65
N GLY A 478 8.95 -11.37 21.85
CA GLY A 478 9.99 -10.79 22.69
C GLY A 478 9.75 -9.31 22.98
N VAL A 479 10.77 -8.65 23.52
CA VAL A 479 10.81 -7.21 23.81
C VAL A 479 11.64 -6.53 22.73
N GLY A 480 11.09 -5.51 22.06
CA GLY A 480 11.85 -4.63 21.19
C GLY A 480 12.90 -3.86 21.99
N LYS A 481 14.16 -3.93 21.57
CA LYS A 481 15.19 -3.02 22.04
C LYS A 481 15.22 -1.84 21.06
N TRP A 482 14.83 -0.69 21.52
CA TRP A 482 14.79 0.58 20.79
C TRP A 482 15.91 1.49 21.26
#